data_e95062dd4b67101cd54cc1c293d5223b
#
_entry.id   e95062dd4b67101cd54cc1c293d5223b
#
_cell.length_a   1.000
_cell.length_b   1.000
_cell.length_c   1.000
_cell.angle_alpha   90.00
_cell.angle_beta   90.00
_cell.angle_gamma   90.00
#
_symmetry.space_group_name_H-M   'P 1'
#
loop_
_entity.id
_entity.type
_entity.pdbx_description
1 polymer ?
#
loop_
_entity_poly.entity_id
_entity_poly.type
_entity_poly.pdbx_seq_one_letter_code
_entity_poly.pdbx_strand_id
1 'polypeptide(L)'
;MSEKIICSISHVCKEFPGVKALDDVNFDVREGEIHAIVGENGAGKSTLMNILSGVYKPTSGKIIFDGKEVSPNAPIEASALGIAMIHQELSLSHTLSVAENIFQARQPKGRFGLIDKKKLYADSRALLDQVGLKDMDPSTLVRNINVSQQQVEIAKALSQNARFLILDEPTSALTPNETKVLFEIMADLKRKGFTMLYISHKLDEIMSISDRITVLRDGKYIGTLVTKETTITDMISMMVGREYSGGYTRAHYMDDNDYARAKPLMEVKNLSVKGKVEDVSFTLYEGEVLGLAGLVGAGRSEVLQAVFGADPRVSGQVFVNGEELTRKNTSEAIKHGLGLVPEGRKTQGLYLKFSVEDNMTIVWLNSTLKSLGLINSKSEAEHAQAYRERLRVKTPSLEQRIVNLSGGNQQKAIIARWLMNEPKILFLDEPTQGIDVGAKNEIYEIIDELAASGVSVVMVSSEMQENISLCDRIVVLYEGKITGTIRHEQANEKSVMALMSGQKQ
;
A
#
# COMPACT_ATOMS: atom_id res chain seq x y z
N MET A 1 5.81 -22.74 -32.07
CA MET A 1 6.96 -23.31 -31.32
C MET A 1 6.43 -23.63 -29.94
N SER A 2 6.65 -24.83 -29.39
CA SER A 2 6.27 -25.12 -28.00
C SER A 2 7.12 -24.22 -27.11
N GLU A 3 6.48 -23.32 -26.39
CA GLU A 3 7.17 -22.42 -25.48
C GLU A 3 7.75 -23.27 -24.35
N LYS A 4 9.07 -23.24 -24.18
CA LYS A 4 9.77 -24.05 -23.17
C LYS A 4 9.40 -23.56 -21.77
N ILE A 5 8.94 -24.49 -20.92
CA ILE A 5 8.68 -24.22 -19.51
C ILE A 5 10.01 -24.25 -18.77
N ILE A 6 10.35 -23.14 -18.06
CA ILE A 6 11.55 -23.07 -17.24
C ILE A 6 11.28 -23.43 -15.79
N CYS A 7 10.10 -23.07 -15.27
CA CYS A 7 9.69 -23.39 -13.90
C CYS A 7 8.28 -23.94 -13.91
N SER A 8 8.05 -25.08 -13.26
CA SER A 8 6.72 -25.65 -13.04
C SER A 8 6.52 -25.94 -11.56
N ILE A 9 5.41 -25.49 -11.05
CA ILE A 9 4.98 -25.64 -9.66
C ILE A 9 3.79 -26.58 -9.67
N SER A 10 3.90 -27.71 -8.97
CA SER A 10 2.92 -28.78 -9.00
C SER A 10 2.53 -29.19 -7.57
N HIS A 11 1.25 -29.00 -7.24
CA HIS A 11 0.63 -29.37 -5.96
C HIS A 11 1.36 -28.83 -4.74
N VAL A 12 1.93 -27.62 -4.84
CA VAL A 12 2.74 -27.01 -3.78
C VAL A 12 1.82 -26.52 -2.66
N CYS A 13 2.07 -27.06 -1.46
CA CYS A 13 1.43 -26.63 -0.22
C CYS A 13 2.47 -26.10 0.77
N LYS A 14 2.06 -25.13 1.60
CA LYS A 14 2.87 -24.65 2.73
C LYS A 14 2.00 -24.39 3.93
N GLU A 15 2.32 -25.06 5.03
CA GLU A 15 1.65 -24.89 6.31
C GLU A 15 2.61 -24.27 7.34
N PHE A 16 2.08 -23.36 8.11
CA PHE A 16 2.68 -22.81 9.33
C PHE A 16 1.75 -23.11 10.51
N PRO A 17 2.22 -23.06 11.76
CA PRO A 17 1.36 -23.28 12.91
C PRO A 17 0.08 -22.41 12.86
N GLY A 18 -1.07 -23.07 12.68
CA GLY A 18 -2.38 -22.42 12.63
C GLY A 18 -2.77 -21.79 11.29
N VAL A 19 -1.93 -21.82 10.24
CA VAL A 19 -2.23 -21.21 8.94
C VAL A 19 -1.74 -22.08 7.79
N LYS A 20 -2.61 -22.38 6.83
CA LYS A 20 -2.24 -22.97 5.54
C LYS A 20 -2.00 -21.82 4.55
N ALA A 21 -0.74 -21.45 4.35
CA ALA A 21 -0.36 -20.31 3.53
C ALA A 21 -0.40 -20.58 2.02
N LEU A 22 -0.18 -21.84 1.60
CA LEU A 22 -0.38 -22.33 0.23
C LEU A 22 -1.12 -23.65 0.26
N ASP A 23 -2.12 -23.79 -0.61
CA ASP A 23 -3.00 -24.94 -0.72
C ASP A 23 -3.16 -25.35 -2.17
N ASP A 24 -2.43 -26.39 -2.57
CA ASP A 24 -2.50 -27.02 -3.90
C ASP A 24 -2.22 -26.04 -5.07
N VAL A 25 -1.13 -25.27 -4.98
CA VAL A 25 -0.75 -24.31 -6.00
C VAL A 25 -0.10 -25.00 -7.21
N ASN A 26 -0.66 -24.72 -8.42
CA ASN A 26 -0.26 -25.34 -9.66
C ASN A 26 -0.18 -24.30 -10.79
N PHE A 27 1.01 -24.00 -11.32
CA PHE A 27 1.18 -23.20 -12.54
C PHE A 27 2.58 -23.38 -13.13
N ASP A 28 2.79 -22.87 -14.35
CA ASP A 28 4.04 -22.91 -15.08
C ASP A 28 4.50 -21.51 -15.47
N VAL A 29 5.81 -21.33 -15.57
CA VAL A 29 6.49 -20.12 -16.09
C VAL A 29 7.30 -20.51 -17.30
N ARG A 30 7.15 -19.76 -18.40
CA ARG A 30 7.83 -19.99 -19.67
C ARG A 30 9.19 -19.28 -19.73
N GLU A 31 10.11 -19.85 -20.48
CA GLU A 31 11.43 -19.24 -20.65
C GLU A 31 11.32 -17.91 -21.41
N GLY A 32 11.94 -16.84 -20.87
CA GLY A 32 11.95 -15.52 -21.48
C GLY A 32 10.67 -14.70 -21.33
N GLU A 33 9.70 -15.12 -20.47
CA GLU A 33 8.52 -14.31 -20.17
C GLU A 33 8.70 -13.47 -18.91
N ILE A 34 7.92 -12.41 -18.80
CA ILE A 34 7.63 -11.72 -17.55
C ILE A 34 6.29 -12.26 -17.07
N HIS A 35 6.32 -13.12 -16.05
CA HIS A 35 5.14 -13.73 -15.46
C HIS A 35 4.75 -13.00 -14.20
N ALA A 36 3.57 -12.39 -14.15
CA ALA A 36 3.10 -11.71 -12.96
C ALA A 36 2.37 -12.66 -12.01
N ILE A 37 2.51 -12.43 -10.70
CA ILE A 37 1.68 -13.08 -9.67
C ILE A 37 0.91 -12.01 -8.93
N VAL A 38 -0.41 -12.13 -8.96
CA VAL A 38 -1.35 -11.22 -8.30
C VAL A 38 -2.18 -11.96 -7.26
N GLY A 39 -2.76 -11.21 -6.34
CA GLY A 39 -3.63 -11.71 -5.27
C GLY A 39 -3.65 -10.73 -4.12
N GLU A 40 -4.64 -10.83 -3.26
CA GLU A 40 -4.76 -10.01 -2.06
C GLU A 40 -3.62 -10.23 -1.08
N ASN A 41 -3.52 -9.35 -0.06
CA ASN A 41 -2.58 -9.56 1.04
C ASN A 41 -2.95 -10.83 1.81
N GLY A 42 -1.98 -11.71 2.00
CA GLY A 42 -2.24 -13.04 2.57
C GLY A 42 -2.58 -14.14 1.55
N ALA A 43 -2.69 -13.83 0.26
CA ALA A 43 -2.95 -14.83 -0.80
C ALA A 43 -1.80 -15.85 -1.02
N GLY A 44 -0.70 -15.73 -0.28
CA GLY A 44 0.42 -16.68 -0.37
C GLY A 44 1.56 -16.27 -1.29
N LYS A 45 1.50 -15.09 -1.96
CA LYS A 45 2.53 -14.64 -2.92
C LYS A 45 3.94 -14.68 -2.34
N SER A 46 4.19 -13.97 -1.25
CA SER A 46 5.53 -13.91 -0.62
C SER A 46 5.97 -15.27 -0.07
N THR A 47 5.04 -16.12 0.38
CA THR A 47 5.33 -17.49 0.80
C THR A 47 5.85 -18.32 -0.37
N LEU A 48 5.21 -18.21 -1.53
CA LEU A 48 5.61 -18.89 -2.75
C LEU A 48 7.01 -18.42 -3.22
N MET A 49 7.26 -17.10 -3.18
CA MET A 49 8.58 -16.54 -3.53
C MET A 49 9.67 -17.04 -2.60
N ASN A 50 9.39 -17.07 -1.29
CA ASN A 50 10.32 -17.60 -0.29
C ASN A 50 10.61 -19.10 -0.47
N ILE A 51 9.67 -19.85 -1.03
CA ILE A 51 9.91 -21.26 -1.40
C ILE A 51 10.83 -21.33 -2.62
N LEU A 52 10.56 -20.57 -3.68
CA LEU A 52 11.38 -20.55 -4.89
C LEU A 52 12.81 -20.05 -4.63
N SER A 53 12.95 -19.08 -3.73
CA SER A 53 14.26 -18.54 -3.32
C SER A 53 14.99 -19.37 -2.26
N GLY A 54 14.40 -20.48 -1.79
CA GLY A 54 15.02 -21.40 -0.83
C GLY A 54 14.99 -20.92 0.63
N VAL A 55 14.21 -19.91 0.97
CA VAL A 55 14.00 -19.45 2.37
C VAL A 55 13.11 -20.43 3.12
N TYR A 56 12.09 -20.98 2.45
CA TYR A 56 11.18 -21.98 3.00
C TYR A 56 11.18 -23.24 2.15
N LYS A 57 10.99 -24.39 2.80
CA LYS A 57 10.63 -25.64 2.10
C LYS A 57 9.12 -25.72 1.93
N PRO A 58 8.62 -26.25 0.80
CA PRO A 58 7.21 -26.64 0.72
C PRO A 58 6.90 -27.73 1.72
N THR A 59 5.67 -27.79 2.23
CA THR A 59 5.20 -28.91 3.08
C THR A 59 4.92 -30.15 2.24
N SER A 60 4.41 -29.95 1.02
CA SER A 60 4.21 -30.99 0.00
C SER A 60 4.24 -30.35 -1.40
N GLY A 61 4.21 -31.20 -2.43
CA GLY A 61 4.29 -30.79 -3.82
C GLY A 61 5.71 -30.76 -4.38
N LYS A 62 5.86 -30.35 -5.62
CA LYS A 62 7.10 -30.40 -6.38
C LYS A 62 7.34 -29.11 -7.15
N ILE A 63 8.60 -28.74 -7.25
CA ILE A 63 9.08 -27.65 -8.12
C ILE A 63 10.02 -28.26 -9.15
N ILE A 64 9.73 -28.03 -10.42
CA ILE A 64 10.59 -28.45 -11.52
C ILE A 64 11.21 -27.18 -12.09
N PHE A 65 12.53 -27.09 -12.11
CA PHE A 65 13.26 -25.97 -12.67
C PHE A 65 14.26 -26.45 -13.72
N ASP A 66 14.19 -25.90 -14.93
CA ASP A 66 14.97 -26.32 -16.11
C ASP A 66 14.94 -27.86 -16.31
N GLY A 67 13.73 -28.44 -16.19
CA GLY A 67 13.46 -29.88 -16.37
C GLY A 67 13.90 -30.78 -15.22
N LYS A 68 14.38 -30.26 -14.10
CA LYS A 68 14.81 -31.03 -12.93
C LYS A 68 13.96 -30.71 -11.72
N GLU A 69 13.59 -31.74 -10.96
CA GLU A 69 12.95 -31.53 -9.65
C GLU A 69 13.96 -30.91 -8.69
N VAL A 70 13.59 -29.76 -8.08
CA VAL A 70 14.45 -28.99 -7.19
C VAL A 70 13.74 -28.71 -5.87
N SER A 71 14.48 -28.62 -4.78
CA SER A 71 13.98 -28.22 -3.47
C SER A 71 15.08 -27.45 -2.72
N PRO A 72 15.39 -26.21 -3.13
CA PRO A 72 16.42 -25.43 -2.47
C PRO A 72 16.06 -25.21 -1.00
N ASN A 73 17.06 -25.41 -0.12
CA ASN A 73 16.93 -25.30 1.33
C ASN A 73 17.59 -24.04 1.89
N ALA A 74 18.27 -23.30 1.02
CA ALA A 74 18.93 -22.05 1.34
C ALA A 74 19.01 -21.17 0.09
N PRO A 75 19.04 -19.84 0.24
CA PRO A 75 19.15 -18.92 -0.90
C PRO A 75 20.39 -19.15 -1.78
N ILE A 76 21.47 -19.66 -1.20
CA ILE A 76 22.67 -20.01 -1.94
C ILE A 76 22.44 -21.18 -2.91
N GLU A 77 21.59 -22.13 -2.56
CA GLU A 77 21.23 -23.27 -3.43
C GLU A 77 20.32 -22.79 -4.57
N ALA A 78 19.36 -21.90 -4.30
CA ALA A 78 18.53 -21.28 -5.32
C ALA A 78 19.40 -20.46 -6.30
N SER A 79 20.35 -19.69 -5.78
CA SER A 79 21.29 -18.93 -6.60
C SER A 79 22.17 -19.84 -7.49
N ALA A 80 22.59 -21.02 -6.99
CA ALA A 80 23.34 -21.99 -7.77
C ALA A 80 22.50 -22.61 -8.92
N LEU A 81 21.17 -22.62 -8.79
CA LEU A 81 20.24 -23.01 -9.86
C LEU A 81 20.00 -21.87 -10.89
N GLY A 82 20.47 -20.66 -10.63
CA GLY A 82 20.24 -19.49 -11.44
C GLY A 82 18.96 -18.73 -11.08
N ILE A 83 18.43 -18.91 -9.88
CA ILE A 83 17.28 -18.16 -9.32
C ILE A 83 17.81 -17.07 -8.39
N ALA A 84 17.46 -15.82 -8.64
CA ALA A 84 17.77 -14.70 -7.75
C ALA A 84 16.52 -13.92 -7.39
N MET A 85 16.43 -13.49 -6.12
CA MET A 85 15.31 -12.71 -5.61
C MET A 85 15.76 -11.29 -5.26
N ILE A 86 14.98 -10.33 -5.71
CA ILE A 86 15.08 -8.91 -5.38
C ILE A 86 13.90 -8.62 -4.44
N HIS A 87 14.22 -8.31 -3.19
CA HIS A 87 13.23 -8.08 -2.13
C HIS A 87 12.65 -6.66 -2.21
N GLN A 88 11.48 -6.47 -1.61
CA GLN A 88 10.83 -5.19 -1.45
C GLN A 88 11.71 -4.19 -0.67
N GLU A 89 12.35 -4.64 0.41
CA GLU A 89 13.38 -3.87 1.11
C GLU A 89 14.74 -4.21 0.53
N LEU A 90 15.49 -3.17 0.12
CA LEU A 90 16.80 -3.35 -0.51
C LEU A 90 17.80 -3.95 0.47
N SER A 91 18.55 -4.95 0.00
CA SER A 91 19.55 -5.67 0.81
C SER A 91 20.97 -5.09 0.70
N LEU A 92 21.07 -3.82 0.26
CA LEU A 92 22.36 -3.15 0.08
C LEU A 92 22.95 -2.64 1.39
N SER A 93 24.24 -2.88 1.59
CA SER A 93 24.98 -2.28 2.70
C SER A 93 25.37 -0.85 2.36
N HIS A 94 24.85 0.14 3.10
CA HIS A 94 25.10 1.56 2.88
C HIS A 94 26.58 1.96 3.09
N THR A 95 27.35 1.17 3.85
CA THR A 95 28.76 1.42 4.18
C THR A 95 29.73 0.83 3.16
N LEU A 96 29.26 -0.01 2.26
CA LEU A 96 30.05 -0.62 1.19
C LEU A 96 29.88 0.15 -0.12
N SER A 97 30.87 0.01 -1.02
CA SER A 97 30.78 0.54 -2.38
C SER A 97 29.78 -0.25 -3.22
N VAL A 98 29.36 0.31 -4.34
CA VAL A 98 28.50 -0.35 -5.33
C VAL A 98 29.10 -1.68 -5.75
N ALA A 99 30.38 -1.72 -6.11
CA ALA A 99 31.08 -2.94 -6.51
C ALA A 99 31.14 -3.99 -5.42
N GLU A 100 31.37 -3.59 -4.17
CA GLU A 100 31.40 -4.50 -3.02
C GLU A 100 30.01 -5.07 -2.72
N ASN A 101 28.94 -4.31 -2.94
CA ASN A 101 27.57 -4.81 -2.85
C ASN A 101 27.24 -5.80 -3.97
N ILE A 102 27.55 -5.47 -5.22
CA ILE A 102 27.31 -6.35 -6.39
C ILE A 102 28.00 -7.72 -6.18
N PHE A 103 29.24 -7.75 -5.71
CA PHE A 103 30.01 -8.96 -5.48
C PHE A 103 30.12 -9.35 -4.02
N GLN A 104 29.14 -9.01 -3.20
CA GLN A 104 29.15 -9.33 -1.77
C GLN A 104 29.40 -10.82 -1.54
N ALA A 105 30.37 -11.13 -0.66
CA ALA A 105 30.89 -12.47 -0.36
C ALA A 105 31.50 -13.24 -1.56
N ARG A 106 31.63 -12.62 -2.76
CA ARG A 106 32.13 -13.24 -4.00
C ARG A 106 33.16 -12.36 -4.71
N GLN A 107 33.80 -11.44 -3.96
CA GLN A 107 34.81 -10.55 -4.54
C GLN A 107 35.95 -11.34 -5.19
N PRO A 108 36.42 -10.95 -6.37
CA PRO A 108 37.54 -11.59 -7.04
C PRO A 108 38.81 -11.51 -6.18
N LYS A 109 39.51 -12.63 -6.05
CA LYS A 109 40.73 -12.74 -5.27
C LYS A 109 41.93 -12.74 -6.19
N GLY A 110 42.91 -11.90 -5.88
CA GLY A 110 44.21 -11.85 -6.53
C GLY A 110 45.24 -12.79 -5.86
N ARG A 111 46.52 -12.54 -6.13
CA ARG A 111 47.64 -13.23 -5.45
C ARG A 111 47.52 -13.04 -3.94
N PHE A 112 47.84 -14.06 -3.20
CA PHE A 112 47.79 -14.11 -1.73
C PHE A 112 46.40 -14.00 -1.10
N GLY A 113 45.30 -14.22 -1.85
CA GLY A 113 43.93 -14.22 -1.33
C GLY A 113 43.36 -12.83 -1.02
N LEU A 114 44.06 -11.75 -1.35
CA LEU A 114 43.58 -10.38 -1.22
C LEU A 114 42.57 -10.05 -2.33
N ILE A 115 41.63 -9.15 -2.03
CA ILE A 115 40.65 -8.69 -3.03
C ILE A 115 41.33 -7.96 -4.17
N ASP A 116 41.11 -8.41 -5.41
CA ASP A 116 41.54 -7.71 -6.62
C ASP A 116 40.54 -6.58 -6.96
N LYS A 117 40.81 -5.39 -6.42
CA LYS A 117 39.95 -4.23 -6.62
C LYS A 117 39.84 -3.82 -8.09
N LYS A 118 40.92 -4.00 -8.89
CA LYS A 118 40.90 -3.63 -10.29
C LYS A 118 39.93 -4.52 -11.09
N LYS A 119 39.98 -5.82 -10.83
CA LYS A 119 39.06 -6.78 -11.43
C LYS A 119 37.64 -6.57 -10.89
N LEU A 120 37.48 -6.35 -9.59
CA LEU A 120 36.18 -6.07 -8.96
C LEU A 120 35.47 -4.89 -9.63
N TYR A 121 36.18 -3.78 -9.86
CA TYR A 121 35.59 -2.60 -10.51
C TYR A 121 35.31 -2.81 -11.99
N ALA A 122 36.18 -3.53 -12.70
CA ALA A 122 35.96 -3.84 -14.10
C ALA A 122 34.75 -4.77 -14.33
N ASP A 123 34.64 -5.84 -13.54
CA ASP A 123 33.51 -6.76 -13.58
C ASP A 123 32.20 -6.05 -13.18
N SER A 124 32.25 -5.16 -12.18
CA SER A 124 31.09 -4.36 -11.76
C SER A 124 30.63 -3.39 -12.84
N ARG A 125 31.57 -2.75 -13.56
CA ARG A 125 31.25 -1.84 -14.66
C ARG A 125 30.42 -2.53 -15.74
N ALA A 126 30.82 -3.74 -16.15
CA ALA A 126 30.09 -4.50 -17.16
C ALA A 126 28.64 -4.81 -16.76
N LEU A 127 28.37 -5.02 -15.45
CA LEU A 127 27.03 -5.24 -14.92
C LEU A 127 26.23 -3.95 -14.79
N LEU A 128 26.87 -2.86 -14.34
CA LEU A 128 26.26 -1.55 -14.27
C LEU A 128 25.80 -1.02 -15.62
N ASP A 129 26.61 -1.27 -16.67
CA ASP A 129 26.24 -0.93 -18.04
C ASP A 129 24.98 -1.67 -18.52
N GLN A 130 24.81 -2.95 -18.10
CA GLN A 130 23.62 -3.74 -18.43
C GLN A 130 22.33 -3.22 -17.79
N VAL A 131 22.42 -2.55 -16.64
CA VAL A 131 21.27 -1.98 -15.92
C VAL A 131 21.13 -0.46 -16.13
N GLY A 132 21.81 0.09 -17.16
CA GLY A 132 21.68 1.49 -17.55
C GLY A 132 22.46 2.48 -16.68
N LEU A 133 23.34 2.02 -15.77
CA LEU A 133 24.18 2.85 -14.89
C LEU A 133 25.58 3.11 -15.48
N LYS A 134 25.64 3.56 -16.72
CA LYS A 134 26.91 3.75 -17.45
C LYS A 134 27.88 4.74 -16.78
N ASP A 135 27.36 5.78 -16.14
CA ASP A 135 28.16 6.83 -15.52
C ASP A 135 28.43 6.59 -14.03
N MET A 136 27.87 5.52 -13.44
CA MET A 136 28.04 5.19 -12.04
C MET A 136 29.47 4.71 -11.75
N ASP A 137 30.20 5.39 -10.87
CA ASP A 137 31.48 4.88 -10.41
C ASP A 137 31.30 3.68 -9.46
N PRO A 138 31.85 2.49 -9.80
CA PRO A 138 31.75 1.30 -8.95
C PRO A 138 32.31 1.46 -7.53
N SER A 139 33.19 2.43 -7.31
CA SER A 139 33.76 2.74 -5.98
C SER A 139 32.87 3.60 -5.10
N THR A 140 31.77 4.17 -5.66
CA THR A 140 30.84 5.01 -4.91
C THR A 140 30.18 4.23 -3.78
N LEU A 141 30.11 4.81 -2.58
CA LEU A 141 29.38 4.21 -1.45
C LEU A 141 27.87 4.25 -1.68
N VAL A 142 27.17 3.18 -1.35
CA VAL A 142 25.71 3.07 -1.57
C VAL A 142 24.94 4.17 -0.83
N ARG A 143 25.37 4.64 0.33
CA ARG A 143 24.74 5.77 1.05
C ARG A 143 24.73 7.09 0.25
N ASN A 144 25.57 7.22 -0.75
CA ASN A 144 25.70 8.42 -1.58
C ASN A 144 24.88 8.34 -2.88
N ILE A 145 24.16 7.21 -3.10
CA ILE A 145 23.27 7.02 -4.24
C ILE A 145 21.82 6.95 -3.73
N ASN A 146 21.00 7.92 -4.16
CA ASN A 146 19.60 7.98 -3.70
C ASN A 146 18.63 7.30 -4.69
N VAL A 147 18.89 7.35 -5.99
CA VAL A 147 17.92 7.01 -7.05
C VAL A 147 18.21 5.67 -7.71
N SER A 148 19.43 5.15 -7.66
CA SER A 148 19.86 4.00 -8.47
C SER A 148 20.02 2.69 -7.68
N GLN A 149 19.53 2.64 -6.45
CA GLN A 149 19.74 1.48 -5.56
C GLN A 149 19.06 0.21 -6.11
N GLN A 150 17.86 0.34 -6.68
CA GLN A 150 17.15 -0.78 -7.30
C GLN A 150 17.93 -1.39 -8.48
N GLN A 151 18.54 -0.54 -9.31
CA GLN A 151 19.37 -0.99 -10.42
C GLN A 151 20.63 -1.71 -9.93
N VAL A 152 21.22 -1.28 -8.82
CA VAL A 152 22.34 -1.96 -8.17
C VAL A 152 21.95 -3.34 -7.64
N GLU A 153 20.74 -3.51 -7.07
CA GLU A 153 20.22 -4.81 -6.67
C GLU A 153 20.04 -5.74 -7.89
N ILE A 154 19.55 -5.23 -9.01
CA ILE A 154 19.45 -6.01 -10.24
C ILE A 154 20.86 -6.42 -10.70
N ALA A 155 21.82 -5.49 -10.72
CA ALA A 155 23.22 -5.80 -11.09
C ALA A 155 23.82 -6.87 -10.16
N LYS A 156 23.51 -6.83 -8.85
CA LYS A 156 23.88 -7.84 -7.87
C LYS A 156 23.27 -9.22 -8.20
N ALA A 157 21.99 -9.27 -8.58
CA ALA A 157 21.34 -10.50 -9.03
C ALA A 157 21.99 -11.06 -10.31
N LEU A 158 22.25 -10.20 -11.30
CA LEU A 158 22.93 -10.59 -12.54
C LEU A 158 24.33 -11.13 -12.29
N SER A 159 25.07 -10.59 -11.32
CA SER A 159 26.40 -11.08 -10.93
C SER A 159 26.41 -12.53 -10.41
N GLN A 160 25.25 -13.09 -10.12
CA GLN A 160 25.08 -14.48 -9.66
C GLN A 160 24.76 -15.45 -10.79
N ASN A 161 24.93 -15.03 -12.05
CA ASN A 161 24.54 -15.81 -13.22
C ASN A 161 23.06 -16.22 -13.21
N ALA A 162 22.21 -15.38 -12.60
CA ALA A 162 20.78 -15.63 -12.57
C ALA A 162 20.19 -15.62 -13.99
N ARG A 163 19.27 -16.54 -14.27
CA ARG A 163 18.44 -16.60 -15.47
C ARG A 163 16.97 -16.38 -15.14
N PHE A 164 16.62 -16.58 -13.88
CA PHE A 164 15.28 -16.43 -13.35
C PHE A 164 15.31 -15.41 -12.21
N LEU A 165 14.68 -14.25 -12.44
CA LEU A 165 14.63 -13.15 -11.48
C LEU A 165 13.27 -13.09 -10.82
N ILE A 166 13.23 -13.08 -9.51
CA ILE A 166 12.01 -12.84 -8.73
C ILE A 166 12.07 -11.40 -8.24
N LEU A 167 11.07 -10.58 -8.61
CA LEU A 167 10.96 -9.18 -8.22
C LEU A 167 9.73 -9.01 -7.34
N ASP A 168 9.95 -8.76 -6.04
CA ASP A 168 8.87 -8.59 -5.05
C ASP A 168 8.65 -7.09 -4.80
N GLU A 169 7.56 -6.55 -5.33
CA GLU A 169 7.16 -5.13 -5.26
C GLU A 169 8.29 -4.11 -5.55
N PRO A 170 9.02 -4.25 -6.67
CA PRO A 170 10.23 -3.47 -6.89
C PRO A 170 9.97 -1.97 -7.12
N THR A 171 8.73 -1.56 -7.30
CA THR A 171 8.31 -0.17 -7.57
C THR A 171 7.70 0.53 -6.36
N SER A 172 7.63 -0.12 -5.19
CA SER A 172 6.93 0.40 -4.01
C SER A 172 7.50 1.73 -3.48
N ALA A 173 8.82 1.96 -3.67
CA ALA A 173 9.51 3.16 -3.23
C ALA A 173 9.99 4.05 -4.39
N LEU A 174 9.57 3.77 -5.63
CA LEU A 174 10.03 4.49 -6.82
C LEU A 174 9.03 5.56 -7.27
N THR A 175 9.58 6.65 -7.81
CA THR A 175 8.80 7.65 -8.53
C THR A 175 8.32 7.10 -9.88
N PRO A 176 7.31 7.71 -10.54
CA PRO A 176 6.84 7.28 -11.86
C PRO A 176 7.95 7.24 -12.93
N ASN A 177 8.88 8.19 -12.90
CA ASN A 177 10.02 8.22 -13.84
C ASN A 177 10.99 7.07 -13.59
N GLU A 178 11.29 6.76 -12.33
CA GLU A 178 12.17 5.64 -11.96
C GLU A 178 11.52 4.29 -12.31
N THR A 179 10.22 4.16 -12.10
CA THR A 179 9.43 2.98 -12.52
C THR A 179 9.56 2.75 -14.02
N LYS A 180 9.45 3.80 -14.83
CA LYS A 180 9.62 3.70 -16.28
C LYS A 180 11.00 3.19 -16.66
N VAL A 181 12.06 3.71 -16.05
CA VAL A 181 13.45 3.25 -16.27
C VAL A 181 13.58 1.78 -15.87
N LEU A 182 13.03 1.36 -14.75
CA LEU A 182 13.04 -0.04 -14.32
C LEU A 182 12.36 -0.94 -15.37
N PHE A 183 11.22 -0.54 -15.91
CA PHE A 183 10.50 -1.31 -16.93
C PHE A 183 11.27 -1.42 -18.25
N GLU A 184 11.98 -0.36 -18.64
CA GLU A 184 12.89 -0.40 -19.81
C GLU A 184 14.03 -1.43 -19.60
N ILE A 185 14.61 -1.47 -18.39
CA ILE A 185 15.64 -2.46 -18.02
C ILE A 185 15.06 -3.88 -18.05
N MET A 186 13.87 -4.10 -17.48
CA MET A 186 13.22 -5.42 -17.48
C MET A 186 12.90 -5.88 -18.91
N ALA A 187 12.42 -4.98 -19.77
CA ALA A 187 12.19 -5.29 -21.18
C ALA A 187 13.50 -5.65 -21.92
N ASP A 188 14.61 -5.00 -21.61
CA ASP A 188 15.91 -5.30 -22.17
C ASP A 188 16.44 -6.66 -21.69
N LEU A 189 16.32 -6.96 -20.41
CA LEU A 189 16.68 -8.25 -19.84
C LEU A 189 15.83 -9.39 -20.43
N LYS A 190 14.54 -9.18 -20.62
CA LYS A 190 13.65 -10.13 -21.31
C LYS A 190 14.15 -10.42 -22.74
N ARG A 191 14.52 -9.39 -23.52
CA ARG A 191 15.10 -9.58 -24.88
C ARG A 191 16.40 -10.38 -24.86
N LYS A 192 17.15 -10.30 -23.76
CA LYS A 192 18.38 -11.10 -23.54
C LYS A 192 18.09 -12.53 -23.05
N GLY A 193 16.83 -12.93 -22.92
CA GLY A 193 16.40 -14.28 -22.54
C GLY A 193 16.25 -14.51 -21.04
N PHE A 194 16.24 -13.46 -20.21
CA PHE A 194 15.94 -13.60 -18.79
C PHE A 194 14.45 -13.84 -18.59
N THR A 195 14.12 -14.75 -17.68
CA THR A 195 12.75 -14.97 -17.22
C THR A 195 12.54 -14.22 -15.92
N MET A 196 11.40 -13.58 -15.75
CA MET A 196 11.10 -12.79 -14.56
C MET A 196 9.76 -13.18 -13.96
N LEU A 197 9.73 -13.35 -12.63
CA LEU A 197 8.53 -13.47 -11.85
C LEU A 197 8.31 -12.14 -11.11
N TYR A 198 7.21 -11.46 -11.45
CA TYR A 198 6.95 -10.08 -11.03
C TYR A 198 5.76 -10.01 -10.08
N ILE A 199 5.94 -9.43 -8.91
CA ILE A 199 4.86 -9.21 -7.94
C ILE A 199 4.68 -7.72 -7.75
N SER A 200 3.44 -7.26 -7.89
CA SER A 200 3.02 -5.90 -7.58
C SER A 200 1.56 -5.91 -7.14
N HIS A 201 1.18 -4.94 -6.34
CA HIS A 201 -0.22 -4.64 -6.05
C HIS A 201 -0.80 -3.58 -7.01
N LYS A 202 0.04 -2.97 -7.87
CA LYS A 202 -0.36 -1.99 -8.88
C LYS A 202 -0.71 -2.70 -10.18
N LEU A 203 -2.01 -2.86 -10.42
CA LEU A 203 -2.50 -3.65 -11.56
C LEU A 203 -2.15 -3.04 -12.91
N ASP A 204 -2.08 -1.70 -13.02
CA ASP A 204 -1.65 -1.02 -14.25
C ASP A 204 -0.21 -1.36 -14.63
N GLU A 205 0.70 -1.46 -13.64
CA GLU A 205 2.08 -1.89 -13.87
C GLU A 205 2.12 -3.30 -14.44
N ILE A 206 1.35 -4.23 -13.85
CA ILE A 206 1.25 -5.63 -14.28
C ILE A 206 0.76 -5.71 -15.72
N MET A 207 -0.32 -4.99 -16.05
CA MET A 207 -0.86 -4.94 -17.41
C MET A 207 0.12 -4.39 -18.43
N SER A 208 1.01 -3.48 -18.04
CA SER A 208 1.95 -2.84 -18.93
C SER A 208 3.18 -3.70 -19.25
N ILE A 209 3.59 -4.60 -18.34
CA ILE A 209 4.90 -5.25 -18.43
C ILE A 209 4.84 -6.77 -18.58
N SER A 210 3.79 -7.43 -18.06
CA SER A 210 3.71 -8.90 -18.03
C SER A 210 3.20 -9.51 -19.35
N ASP A 211 3.55 -10.78 -19.58
CA ASP A 211 3.02 -11.59 -20.66
C ASP A 211 1.83 -12.44 -20.19
N ARG A 212 1.96 -13.02 -19.00
CA ARG A 212 0.95 -13.86 -18.34
C ARG A 212 0.84 -13.46 -16.88
N ILE A 213 -0.33 -13.71 -16.30
CA ILE A 213 -0.68 -13.33 -14.94
C ILE A 213 -1.29 -14.53 -14.24
N THR A 214 -0.66 -15.01 -13.17
CA THR A 214 -1.25 -16.01 -12.27
C THR A 214 -1.92 -15.35 -11.09
N VAL A 215 -3.18 -15.70 -10.86
CA VAL A 215 -3.98 -15.21 -9.74
C VAL A 215 -3.95 -16.22 -8.60
N LEU A 216 -3.55 -15.75 -7.41
CA LEU A 216 -3.64 -16.49 -6.15
C LEU A 216 -4.72 -15.85 -5.26
N ARG A 217 -5.49 -16.68 -4.58
CA ARG A 217 -6.48 -16.25 -3.58
C ARG A 217 -6.57 -17.25 -2.44
N ASP A 218 -6.49 -16.78 -1.20
CA ASP A 218 -6.56 -17.61 0.02
C ASP A 218 -5.60 -18.82 -0.01
N GLY A 219 -4.38 -18.59 -0.52
CA GLY A 219 -3.35 -19.63 -0.66
C GLY A 219 -3.55 -20.58 -1.84
N LYS A 220 -4.57 -20.42 -2.67
CA LYS A 220 -4.92 -21.30 -3.81
C LYS A 220 -4.62 -20.66 -5.15
N TYR A 221 -4.29 -21.49 -6.11
CA TYR A 221 -4.26 -21.12 -7.52
C TYR A 221 -5.68 -20.97 -8.06
N ILE A 222 -6.00 -19.83 -8.66
CA ILE A 222 -7.31 -19.56 -9.26
C ILE A 222 -7.27 -19.71 -10.78
N GLY A 223 -6.19 -19.26 -11.41
CA GLY A 223 -6.01 -19.37 -12.86
C GLY A 223 -4.82 -18.55 -13.35
N THR A 224 -4.46 -18.78 -14.61
CA THR A 224 -3.43 -18.01 -15.32
C THR A 224 -4.06 -17.36 -16.55
N LEU A 225 -3.89 -16.05 -16.68
CA LEU A 225 -4.42 -15.22 -17.75
C LEU A 225 -3.30 -14.81 -18.72
N VAL A 226 -3.65 -14.59 -19.99
CA VAL A 226 -2.78 -13.95 -20.97
C VAL A 226 -3.04 -12.44 -20.88
N THR A 227 -2.01 -11.66 -20.56
CA THR A 227 -2.16 -10.22 -20.25
C THR A 227 -2.85 -9.44 -21.37
N LYS A 228 -2.49 -9.71 -22.63
CA LYS A 228 -3.08 -9.04 -23.80
C LYS A 228 -4.57 -9.32 -24.03
N GLU A 229 -5.07 -10.38 -23.45
CA GLU A 229 -6.48 -10.83 -23.59
C GLU A 229 -7.29 -10.57 -22.33
N THR A 230 -6.71 -9.87 -21.33
CA THR A 230 -7.29 -9.69 -20.00
C THR A 230 -7.51 -8.21 -19.71
N THR A 231 -8.54 -7.91 -18.95
CA THR A 231 -8.78 -6.57 -18.39
C THR A 231 -8.44 -6.53 -16.91
N ILE A 232 -8.23 -5.32 -16.36
CA ILE A 232 -8.03 -5.13 -14.92
C ILE A 232 -9.24 -5.64 -14.14
N THR A 233 -10.45 -5.47 -14.68
CA THR A 233 -11.71 -5.95 -14.09
C THR A 233 -11.73 -7.47 -13.94
N ASP A 234 -11.30 -8.21 -14.98
CA ASP A 234 -11.22 -9.68 -14.94
C ASP A 234 -10.25 -10.15 -13.85
N MET A 235 -9.10 -9.50 -13.78
CA MET A 235 -8.06 -9.78 -12.79
C MET A 235 -8.58 -9.58 -11.37
N ILE A 236 -9.22 -8.43 -11.10
CA ILE A 236 -9.81 -8.13 -9.79
C ILE A 236 -10.91 -9.13 -9.44
N SER A 237 -11.78 -9.48 -10.38
CA SER A 237 -12.87 -10.47 -10.16
C SER A 237 -12.32 -11.82 -9.72
N MET A 238 -11.21 -12.27 -10.31
CA MET A 238 -10.55 -13.52 -9.92
C MET A 238 -9.87 -13.41 -8.55
N MET A 239 -9.25 -12.24 -8.24
CA MET A 239 -8.58 -12.00 -6.96
C MET A 239 -9.57 -11.97 -5.80
N VAL A 240 -10.71 -11.29 -5.97
CA VAL A 240 -11.74 -11.08 -4.93
C VAL A 240 -12.74 -12.23 -4.86
N GLY A 241 -13.00 -12.92 -5.99
CA GLY A 241 -13.90 -14.06 -6.08
C GLY A 241 -15.39 -13.73 -6.18
N ARG A 242 -15.71 -12.49 -6.50
CA ARG A 242 -17.06 -12.01 -6.85
C ARG A 242 -16.97 -11.14 -8.09
N GLU A 243 -18.06 -10.98 -8.82
CA GLU A 243 -18.08 -10.05 -9.96
C GLU A 243 -17.70 -8.64 -9.49
N TYR A 244 -16.67 -8.10 -10.13
CA TYR A 244 -16.22 -6.74 -9.92
C TYR A 244 -16.73 -5.90 -11.09
N SER A 245 -17.73 -5.05 -10.84
CA SER A 245 -18.41 -4.25 -11.88
C SER A 245 -17.63 -3.00 -12.33
N GLY A 246 -16.33 -2.92 -12.04
CA GLY A 246 -15.53 -1.70 -12.27
C GLY A 246 -15.82 -0.65 -11.19
N GLY A 247 -14.87 0.07 -10.67
CA GLY A 247 -14.92 1.13 -9.65
C GLY A 247 -16.08 1.12 -8.64
N TYR A 248 -15.82 1.50 -7.40
CA TYR A 248 -16.89 1.70 -6.43
C TYR A 248 -17.71 2.92 -6.83
N THR A 249 -19.04 2.82 -6.73
CA THR A 249 -19.97 3.97 -6.90
C THR A 249 -20.90 3.98 -5.69
N ARG A 250 -21.01 5.11 -5.03
CA ARG A 250 -21.93 5.28 -3.90
C ARG A 250 -23.38 5.20 -4.35
N ALA A 251 -24.24 4.76 -3.44
CA ALA A 251 -25.67 4.66 -3.69
C ALA A 251 -26.32 6.04 -3.88
N HIS A 252 -25.79 7.06 -3.19
CA HIS A 252 -26.29 8.44 -3.25
C HIS A 252 -25.14 9.44 -3.11
N TYR A 253 -25.20 10.51 -3.93
CA TYR A 253 -24.36 11.70 -3.80
C TYR A 253 -25.27 12.91 -3.58
N MET A 254 -24.80 13.88 -2.79
CA MET A 254 -25.56 15.11 -2.50
C MET A 254 -25.79 15.94 -3.75
N ASP A 255 -27.05 16.19 -4.08
CA ASP A 255 -27.45 17.08 -5.15
C ASP A 255 -27.69 18.54 -4.67
N ASP A 256 -28.12 19.44 -5.57
CA ASP A 256 -28.42 20.82 -5.23
C ASP A 256 -29.54 20.97 -4.19
N ASN A 257 -30.51 20.04 -4.15
CA ASN A 257 -31.59 20.05 -3.18
C ASN A 257 -31.09 19.60 -1.80
N ASP A 258 -30.15 18.65 -1.78
CA ASP A 258 -29.54 18.20 -0.54
C ASP A 258 -28.70 19.31 0.07
N TYR A 259 -27.84 19.98 -0.71
CA TYR A 259 -27.08 21.14 -0.24
C TYR A 259 -27.94 22.31 0.20
N ALA A 260 -29.09 22.55 -0.45
CA ALA A 260 -30.03 23.61 -0.06
C ALA A 260 -30.70 23.35 1.31
N ARG A 261 -30.77 22.08 1.74
CA ARG A 261 -31.38 21.67 3.01
C ARG A 261 -30.33 21.39 4.09
N ALA A 262 -29.12 20.99 3.70
CA ALA A 262 -28.07 20.64 4.63
C ALA A 262 -27.57 21.87 5.39
N LYS A 263 -27.31 21.66 6.70
CA LYS A 263 -26.73 22.71 7.53
C LYS A 263 -25.21 22.64 7.48
N PRO A 264 -24.52 23.80 7.51
CA PRO A 264 -23.09 23.83 7.75
C PRO A 264 -22.77 23.15 9.10
N LEU A 265 -22.07 22.02 9.06
CA LEU A 265 -21.67 21.27 10.25
C LEU A 265 -20.31 21.75 10.76
N MET A 266 -19.37 22.01 9.82
CA MET A 266 -18.06 22.53 10.15
C MET A 266 -17.67 23.64 9.16
N GLU A 267 -17.16 24.74 9.68
CA GLU A 267 -16.59 25.84 8.90
C GLU A 267 -15.13 26.04 9.28
N VAL A 268 -14.24 26.01 8.31
CA VAL A 268 -12.83 26.33 8.44
C VAL A 268 -12.59 27.70 7.78
N LYS A 269 -12.01 28.66 8.51
CA LYS A 269 -11.81 30.02 8.05
C LYS A 269 -10.35 30.44 8.20
N ASN A 270 -9.71 30.80 7.08
CA ASN A 270 -8.34 31.33 6.99
C ASN A 270 -7.32 30.47 7.73
N LEU A 271 -7.48 29.13 7.64
CA LEU A 271 -6.60 28.18 8.28
C LEU A 271 -5.20 28.24 7.67
N SER A 272 -4.19 28.42 8.50
CA SER A 272 -2.81 28.38 8.05
C SER A 272 -1.96 27.55 9.02
N VAL A 273 -1.08 26.73 8.44
CA VAL A 273 -0.06 25.94 9.15
C VAL A 273 1.30 26.40 8.66
N LYS A 274 2.14 26.88 9.56
CA LYS A 274 3.41 27.53 9.20
C LYS A 274 4.26 26.66 8.27
N GLY A 275 4.52 27.17 7.06
CA GLY A 275 5.36 26.55 6.05
C GLY A 275 4.71 25.38 5.28
N LYS A 276 3.41 25.13 5.48
CA LYS A 276 2.68 24.00 4.90
C LYS A 276 1.37 24.39 4.22
N VAL A 277 0.55 25.19 4.92
CA VAL A 277 -0.80 25.57 4.48
C VAL A 277 -0.99 27.06 4.67
N GLU A 278 -1.62 27.73 3.73
CA GLU A 278 -1.85 29.17 3.72
C GLU A 278 -3.27 29.51 3.32
N ASP A 279 -4.02 30.15 4.23
CA ASP A 279 -5.35 30.74 3.99
C ASP A 279 -6.41 29.76 3.44
N VAL A 280 -6.47 28.56 3.99
CA VAL A 280 -7.44 27.55 3.57
C VAL A 280 -8.78 27.79 4.26
N SER A 281 -9.85 27.88 3.46
CA SER A 281 -11.23 28.09 3.93
C SER A 281 -12.18 27.15 3.19
N PHE A 282 -12.97 26.37 3.93
CA PHE A 282 -14.00 25.49 3.35
C PHE A 282 -15.10 25.22 4.38
N THR A 283 -16.24 24.74 3.90
CA THR A 283 -17.38 24.31 4.73
C THR A 283 -17.66 22.84 4.49
N LEU A 284 -17.96 22.08 5.54
CA LEU A 284 -18.47 20.72 5.48
C LEU A 284 -19.95 20.75 5.90
N TYR A 285 -20.79 20.09 5.11
CA TYR A 285 -22.22 19.97 5.39
C TYR A 285 -22.57 18.65 6.08
N GLU A 286 -23.74 18.61 6.72
CA GLU A 286 -24.22 17.42 7.42
C GLU A 286 -24.46 16.27 6.42
N GLY A 287 -23.90 15.10 6.68
CA GLY A 287 -23.95 13.89 5.83
C GLY A 287 -23.06 13.95 4.58
N GLU A 288 -22.27 15.02 4.36
CA GLU A 288 -21.37 15.16 3.22
C GLU A 288 -20.12 14.27 3.35
N VAL A 289 -19.69 13.67 2.24
CA VAL A 289 -18.33 13.14 2.06
C VAL A 289 -17.52 14.15 1.25
N LEU A 290 -16.69 14.93 1.92
CA LEU A 290 -15.83 15.95 1.33
C LEU A 290 -14.43 15.39 1.06
N GLY A 291 -13.95 15.41 -0.18
CA GLY A 291 -12.60 15.06 -0.55
C GLY A 291 -11.64 16.25 -0.43
N LEU A 292 -10.45 16.01 0.11
CA LEU A 292 -9.31 16.92 0.00
C LEU A 292 -8.29 16.29 -0.94
N ALA A 293 -8.19 16.80 -2.17
CA ALA A 293 -7.28 16.32 -3.20
C ALA A 293 -6.06 17.24 -3.36
N GLY A 294 -4.97 16.73 -3.89
CA GLY A 294 -3.73 17.47 -4.13
C GLY A 294 -2.55 16.53 -4.34
N LEU A 295 -1.45 17.00 -4.88
CA LEU A 295 -0.21 16.22 -4.99
C LEU A 295 0.40 15.95 -3.60
N VAL A 296 1.34 15.02 -3.54
CA VAL A 296 2.10 14.75 -2.31
C VAL A 296 2.80 16.04 -1.84
N GLY A 297 2.60 16.40 -0.58
CA GLY A 297 3.12 17.66 -0.02
C GLY A 297 2.23 18.88 -0.25
N ALA A 298 1.04 18.76 -0.84
CA ALA A 298 0.11 19.86 -1.05
C ALA A 298 -0.55 20.41 0.23
N GLY A 299 -0.35 19.77 1.40
CA GLY A 299 -0.86 20.24 2.68
C GLY A 299 -2.16 19.57 3.15
N ARG A 300 -2.64 18.51 2.47
CA ARG A 300 -3.92 17.82 2.76
C ARG A 300 -3.98 17.29 4.19
N SER A 301 -3.04 16.45 4.58
CA SER A 301 -2.96 15.85 5.94
C SER A 301 -2.75 16.92 7.02
N GLU A 302 -1.98 17.95 6.69
CA GLU A 302 -1.75 19.08 7.60
C GLU A 302 -3.04 19.84 7.89
N VAL A 303 -3.93 20.00 6.92
CA VAL A 303 -5.28 20.59 7.13
C VAL A 303 -6.07 19.74 8.13
N LEU A 304 -6.15 18.42 7.95
CA LEU A 304 -6.89 17.55 8.87
C LEU A 304 -6.30 17.58 10.28
N GLN A 305 -4.97 17.47 10.40
CA GLN A 305 -4.28 17.51 11.69
C GLN A 305 -4.46 18.86 12.40
N ALA A 306 -4.46 19.96 11.65
CA ALA A 306 -4.67 21.31 12.17
C ALA A 306 -6.09 21.49 12.70
N VAL A 307 -7.12 21.08 11.93
CA VAL A 307 -8.53 21.14 12.34
C VAL A 307 -8.80 20.26 13.55
N PHE A 308 -8.19 19.07 13.59
CA PHE A 308 -8.31 18.15 14.73
C PHE A 308 -7.55 18.63 15.98
N GLY A 309 -6.72 19.66 15.85
CA GLY A 309 -5.91 20.18 16.97
C GLY A 309 -4.68 19.32 17.30
N ALA A 310 -4.21 18.51 16.37
CA ALA A 310 -3.00 17.71 16.51
C ALA A 310 -1.74 18.51 16.15
N ASP A 311 -1.83 19.57 15.33
CA ASP A 311 -0.72 20.49 15.01
C ASP A 311 -0.85 21.81 15.79
N PRO A 312 0.10 22.13 16.69
CA PRO A 312 0.04 23.35 17.48
C PRO A 312 0.40 24.63 16.68
N ARG A 313 0.89 24.50 15.45
CA ARG A 313 1.36 25.64 14.61
C ARG A 313 0.23 26.24 13.77
N VAL A 314 -0.98 26.28 14.26
CA VAL A 314 -2.21 26.63 13.55
C VAL A 314 -2.62 28.08 13.82
N SER A 315 -3.02 28.80 12.75
CA SER A 315 -3.78 30.05 12.82
C SER A 315 -5.10 29.87 12.03
N GLY A 316 -6.02 30.83 12.16
CA GLY A 316 -7.37 30.72 11.61
C GLY A 316 -8.37 30.19 12.62
N GLN A 317 -9.60 30.01 12.17
CA GLN A 317 -10.74 29.63 13.03
C GLN A 317 -11.41 28.37 12.47
N VAL A 318 -11.85 27.51 13.39
CA VAL A 318 -12.66 26.31 13.08
C VAL A 318 -13.92 26.36 13.90
N PHE A 319 -15.06 26.24 13.27
CA PHE A 319 -16.37 26.17 13.91
C PHE A 319 -16.99 24.80 13.67
N VAL A 320 -17.60 24.23 14.69
CA VAL A 320 -18.38 22.98 14.62
C VAL A 320 -19.75 23.24 15.22
N ASN A 321 -20.82 23.01 14.47
CA ASN A 321 -22.18 23.39 14.84
C ASN A 321 -22.32 24.87 15.28
N GLY A 322 -21.55 25.77 14.68
CA GLY A 322 -21.51 27.19 15.00
C GLY A 322 -20.69 27.56 16.24
N GLU A 323 -20.11 26.59 16.95
CA GLU A 323 -19.23 26.82 18.11
C GLU A 323 -17.76 26.78 17.70
N GLU A 324 -16.99 27.80 18.08
CA GLU A 324 -15.55 27.89 17.75
C GLU A 324 -14.71 26.93 18.60
N LEU A 325 -13.84 26.13 17.97
CA LEU A 325 -12.82 25.33 18.64
C LEU A 325 -11.67 26.23 19.11
N THR A 326 -11.74 26.71 20.34
CA THR A 326 -10.84 27.75 20.85
C THR A 326 -9.51 27.23 21.38
N ARG A 327 -9.51 26.01 21.96
CA ARG A 327 -8.31 25.43 22.61
C ARG A 327 -7.32 24.79 21.64
N LYS A 328 -7.73 24.56 20.42
CA LYS A 328 -6.87 23.96 19.34
C LYS A 328 -6.12 22.71 19.83
N ASN A 329 -6.82 21.77 20.46
CA ASN A 329 -6.27 20.49 20.90
C ASN A 329 -7.24 19.34 20.62
N THR A 330 -6.70 18.12 20.57
CA THR A 330 -7.44 16.91 20.22
C THR A 330 -8.59 16.60 21.19
N SER A 331 -8.45 16.92 22.48
CA SER A 331 -9.51 16.68 23.46
C SER A 331 -10.74 17.54 23.22
N GLU A 332 -10.57 18.79 22.78
CA GLU A 332 -11.68 19.66 22.41
C GLU A 332 -12.35 19.16 21.15
N ALA A 333 -11.57 18.80 20.11
CA ALA A 333 -12.10 18.24 18.89
C ALA A 333 -12.96 16.98 19.14
N ILE A 334 -12.47 16.05 19.96
CA ILE A 334 -13.22 14.84 20.34
C ILE A 334 -14.54 15.18 21.06
N LYS A 335 -14.54 16.16 21.97
CA LYS A 335 -15.76 16.61 22.67
C LYS A 335 -16.81 17.20 21.74
N HIS A 336 -16.39 17.83 20.65
CA HIS A 336 -17.29 18.34 19.61
C HIS A 336 -17.69 17.28 18.57
N GLY A 337 -17.33 16.01 18.80
CA GLY A 337 -17.70 14.90 17.94
C GLY A 337 -16.83 14.70 16.72
N LEU A 338 -15.55 15.12 16.74
CA LEU A 338 -14.61 14.86 15.69
C LEU A 338 -13.81 13.59 15.97
N GLY A 339 -13.56 12.78 14.94
CA GLY A 339 -12.65 11.65 14.95
C GLY A 339 -11.61 11.77 13.85
N LEU A 340 -10.39 11.23 14.02
CA LEU A 340 -9.32 11.26 13.05
C LEU A 340 -8.66 9.88 12.89
N VAL A 341 -8.80 9.30 11.72
CA VAL A 341 -8.03 8.13 11.27
C VAL A 341 -6.78 8.66 10.54
N PRO A 342 -5.58 8.47 11.09
CA PRO A 342 -4.36 9.06 10.52
C PRO A 342 -3.79 8.22 9.36
N GLU A 343 -2.99 8.84 8.48
CA GLU A 343 -2.28 8.21 7.37
C GLU A 343 -1.40 7.03 7.84
N GLY A 344 -0.58 7.26 8.85
CA GLY A 344 0.37 6.28 9.35
C GLY A 344 -0.28 5.19 10.22
N ARG A 345 -0.98 4.22 9.62
CA ARG A 345 -1.67 3.14 10.36
C ARG A 345 -0.80 2.48 11.43
N LYS A 346 0.43 2.04 11.08
CA LYS A 346 1.34 1.35 12.00
C LYS A 346 2.13 2.28 12.92
N THR A 347 2.32 3.52 12.55
CA THR A 347 3.16 4.49 13.26
C THR A 347 2.36 5.46 14.13
N GLN A 348 1.15 5.80 13.72
CA GLN A 348 0.28 6.78 14.39
C GLN A 348 -1.07 6.18 14.78
N GLY A 349 -1.59 5.25 13.99
CA GLY A 349 -2.94 4.70 14.14
C GLY A 349 -3.06 3.59 15.18
N LEU A 350 -2.05 2.73 15.37
CA LEU A 350 -2.16 1.50 16.15
C LEU A 350 -1.11 1.35 17.23
N TYR A 351 -1.53 0.78 18.35
CA TYR A 351 -0.66 0.23 19.38
C TYR A 351 -0.37 -1.25 19.07
N LEU A 352 0.65 -1.51 18.25
CA LEU A 352 0.92 -2.82 17.63
C LEU A 352 1.10 -3.98 18.61
N LYS A 353 1.53 -3.71 19.84
CA LYS A 353 1.74 -4.74 20.88
C LYS A 353 0.46 -5.07 21.66
N PHE A 354 -0.58 -4.26 21.52
CA PHE A 354 -1.84 -4.37 22.24
C PHE A 354 -2.84 -5.23 21.47
N SER A 355 -3.89 -5.66 22.15
CA SER A 355 -4.97 -6.47 21.58
C SER A 355 -5.82 -5.68 20.57
N VAL A 356 -6.68 -6.37 19.84
CA VAL A 356 -7.70 -5.75 18.98
C VAL A 356 -8.65 -4.94 19.85
N GLU A 357 -9.10 -5.50 20.98
CA GLU A 357 -9.97 -4.84 21.97
C GLU A 357 -9.37 -3.51 22.45
N ASP A 358 -8.16 -3.53 23.01
CA ASP A 358 -7.48 -2.33 23.49
C ASP A 358 -7.38 -1.25 22.40
N ASN A 359 -7.06 -1.65 21.18
CA ASN A 359 -6.95 -0.72 20.06
C ASN A 359 -8.27 -0.10 19.67
N MET A 360 -9.38 -0.83 19.78
CA MET A 360 -10.72 -0.33 19.48
C MET A 360 -11.27 0.57 20.58
N THR A 361 -11.03 0.24 21.86
CA THR A 361 -11.71 0.84 23.01
C THR A 361 -11.01 2.05 23.62
N ILE A 362 -9.71 2.24 23.35
CA ILE A 362 -8.86 3.22 24.05
C ILE A 362 -9.40 4.67 24.08
N VAL A 363 -10.09 5.13 23.05
CA VAL A 363 -10.70 6.47 23.03
C VAL A 363 -12.02 6.47 23.76
N TRP A 364 -12.85 5.43 23.58
CA TRP A 364 -14.13 5.24 24.24
C TRP A 364 -13.99 5.12 25.78
N LEU A 365 -12.97 4.41 26.26
CA LEU A 365 -12.67 4.29 27.68
C LEU A 365 -12.50 5.65 28.36
N ASN A 366 -11.81 6.59 27.69
CA ASN A 366 -11.61 7.93 28.23
C ASN A 366 -12.93 8.70 28.45
N SER A 367 -13.97 8.43 27.64
CA SER A 367 -15.28 9.05 27.75
C SER A 367 -16.19 8.35 28.79
N THR A 368 -15.91 7.08 29.11
CA THR A 368 -16.76 6.22 29.95
C THR A 368 -16.20 5.93 31.35
N LEU A 369 -14.94 6.32 31.62
CA LEU A 369 -14.33 6.19 32.93
C LEU A 369 -15.20 6.89 33.99
N LYS A 370 -15.75 6.10 34.92
CA LYS A 370 -16.54 6.61 36.07
C LYS A 370 -15.64 7.36 37.04
N SER A 371 -16.25 8.13 37.96
CA SER A 371 -15.57 8.97 38.95
C SER A 371 -14.46 8.30 39.78
N LEU A 372 -14.40 6.97 39.81
CA LEU A 372 -13.38 6.16 40.48
C LEU A 372 -12.25 5.67 39.57
N GLY A 373 -12.26 6.01 38.28
CA GLY A 373 -11.22 5.58 37.32
C GLY A 373 -11.16 4.07 37.01
N LEU A 374 -12.22 3.31 37.37
CA LEU A 374 -12.28 1.87 37.18
C LEU A 374 -12.89 1.53 35.81
N ILE A 375 -12.20 0.68 35.05
CA ILE A 375 -12.68 0.14 33.78
C ILE A 375 -13.64 -1.03 34.06
N ASN A 376 -14.79 -1.04 33.41
CA ASN A 376 -15.69 -2.18 33.38
C ASN A 376 -15.35 -3.08 32.19
N SER A 377 -14.47 -4.05 32.42
CA SER A 377 -13.98 -4.94 31.35
C SER A 377 -15.08 -5.72 30.61
N LYS A 378 -16.21 -6.03 31.31
CA LYS A 378 -17.34 -6.68 30.65
C LYS A 378 -18.03 -5.75 29.65
N SER A 379 -18.29 -4.51 30.03
CA SER A 379 -18.89 -3.50 29.14
C SER A 379 -17.93 -3.17 27.97
N GLU A 380 -16.63 -3.13 28.22
CA GLU A 380 -15.61 -2.92 27.23
C GLU A 380 -15.63 -4.01 26.15
N ALA A 381 -15.57 -5.29 26.56
CA ALA A 381 -15.62 -6.44 25.67
C ALA A 381 -16.95 -6.49 24.87
N GLU A 382 -18.08 -6.19 25.49
CA GLU A 382 -19.39 -6.14 24.82
C GLU A 382 -19.42 -5.07 23.72
N HIS A 383 -18.88 -3.87 23.97
CA HIS A 383 -18.80 -2.80 22.96
C HIS A 383 -17.81 -3.16 21.84
N ALA A 384 -16.63 -3.69 22.18
CA ALA A 384 -15.65 -4.13 21.21
C ALA A 384 -16.24 -5.22 20.30
N GLN A 385 -16.98 -6.18 20.87
CA GLN A 385 -17.61 -7.24 20.10
C GLN A 385 -18.68 -6.70 19.15
N ALA A 386 -19.51 -5.76 19.59
CA ALA A 386 -20.55 -5.15 18.75
C ALA A 386 -19.95 -4.43 17.52
N TYR A 387 -18.87 -3.69 17.70
CA TYR A 387 -18.20 -3.01 16.59
C TYR A 387 -17.34 -3.93 15.73
N ARG A 388 -16.78 -5.00 16.29
CA ARG A 388 -16.17 -6.09 15.52
C ARG A 388 -17.15 -6.68 14.52
N GLU A 389 -18.38 -6.95 14.95
CA GLU A 389 -19.45 -7.51 14.10
C GLU A 389 -19.95 -6.48 13.09
N ARG A 390 -20.25 -5.25 13.53
CA ARG A 390 -20.72 -4.16 12.67
C ARG A 390 -19.77 -3.88 11.51
N LEU A 391 -18.46 -3.80 11.77
CA LEU A 391 -17.46 -3.51 10.75
C LEU A 391 -16.83 -4.78 10.14
N ARG A 392 -17.35 -5.96 10.49
CA ARG A 392 -16.88 -7.25 9.97
C ARG A 392 -15.35 -7.40 10.13
N VAL A 393 -14.82 -7.06 11.33
CA VAL A 393 -13.38 -7.21 11.63
C VAL A 393 -13.06 -8.69 11.78
N LYS A 394 -12.29 -9.25 10.84
CA LYS A 394 -11.90 -10.66 10.85
C LYS A 394 -10.73 -10.86 11.81
N THR A 395 -11.01 -11.42 12.98
CA THR A 395 -10.02 -11.80 14.01
C THR A 395 -10.47 -13.09 14.69
N PRO A 396 -9.53 -14.00 15.08
CA PRO A 396 -9.86 -15.19 15.87
C PRO A 396 -10.47 -14.83 17.21
N SER A 397 -9.96 -13.81 17.89
CA SER A 397 -10.49 -13.28 19.15
C SER A 397 -10.15 -11.79 19.30
N LEU A 398 -10.80 -11.11 20.27
CA LEU A 398 -10.52 -9.71 20.59
C LEU A 398 -9.18 -9.53 21.33
N GLU A 399 -8.69 -10.54 22.03
CA GLU A 399 -7.39 -10.57 22.72
C GLU A 399 -6.21 -10.75 21.76
N GLN A 400 -6.48 -11.12 20.49
CA GLN A 400 -5.46 -11.23 19.46
C GLN A 400 -4.71 -9.90 19.32
N ARG A 401 -3.37 -9.95 19.24
CA ARG A 401 -2.57 -8.77 18.99
C ARG A 401 -2.89 -8.18 17.62
N ILE A 402 -3.12 -6.87 17.55
CA ILE A 402 -3.52 -6.17 16.34
C ILE A 402 -2.50 -6.30 15.19
N VAL A 403 -1.21 -6.46 15.51
CA VAL A 403 -0.14 -6.64 14.53
C VAL A 403 -0.33 -7.90 13.65
N ASN A 404 -1.05 -8.90 14.13
CA ASN A 404 -1.30 -10.17 13.44
C ASN A 404 -2.46 -10.09 12.44
N LEU A 405 -3.21 -8.99 12.41
CA LEU A 405 -4.31 -8.81 11.47
C LEU A 405 -3.82 -8.30 10.10
N SER A 406 -4.59 -8.59 9.05
CA SER A 406 -4.40 -7.98 7.72
C SER A 406 -4.58 -6.47 7.78
N GLY A 407 -4.02 -5.75 6.79
CA GLY A 407 -4.11 -4.30 6.70
C GLY A 407 -5.53 -3.77 6.75
N GLY A 408 -6.46 -4.37 6.02
CA GLY A 408 -7.86 -3.98 6.01
C GLY A 408 -8.54 -4.18 7.38
N ASN A 409 -8.25 -5.28 8.10
CA ASN A 409 -8.81 -5.49 9.43
C ASN A 409 -8.20 -4.55 10.49
N GLN A 410 -6.91 -4.21 10.37
CA GLN A 410 -6.28 -3.17 11.17
C GLN A 410 -6.95 -1.81 10.96
N GLN A 411 -7.24 -1.45 9.71
CA GLN A 411 -7.92 -0.19 9.38
C GLN A 411 -9.33 -0.14 9.94
N LYS A 412 -10.10 -1.22 9.78
CA LYS A 412 -11.44 -1.33 10.37
C LYS A 412 -11.43 -1.21 11.89
N ALA A 413 -10.40 -1.73 12.57
CA ALA A 413 -10.26 -1.56 14.02
C ALA A 413 -9.98 -0.09 14.40
N ILE A 414 -9.22 0.67 13.61
CA ILE A 414 -9.03 2.11 13.84
C ILE A 414 -10.33 2.88 13.61
N ILE A 415 -11.07 2.55 12.54
CA ILE A 415 -12.39 3.17 12.29
C ILE A 415 -13.35 2.86 13.45
N ALA A 416 -13.40 1.59 13.91
CA ALA A 416 -14.21 1.19 15.08
C ALA A 416 -13.90 2.04 16.32
N ARG A 417 -12.63 2.29 16.61
CA ARG A 417 -12.18 3.14 17.72
C ARG A 417 -12.91 4.49 17.78
N TRP A 418 -13.04 5.11 16.61
CA TRP A 418 -13.70 6.41 16.52
C TRP A 418 -15.21 6.29 16.54
N LEU A 419 -15.77 5.30 15.85
CA LEU A 419 -17.22 5.10 15.78
C LEU A 419 -17.85 4.76 17.15
N MET A 420 -17.09 4.14 18.04
CA MET A 420 -17.53 3.91 19.45
C MET A 420 -17.81 5.19 20.21
N ASN A 421 -17.28 6.32 19.77
CA ASN A 421 -17.53 7.63 20.37
C ASN A 421 -18.62 8.42 19.65
N GLU A 422 -19.38 7.79 18.74
CA GLU A 422 -20.47 8.39 17.99
C GLU A 422 -20.09 9.76 17.36
N PRO A 423 -19.03 9.80 16.52
CA PRO A 423 -18.56 11.06 15.97
C PRO A 423 -19.60 11.63 15.00
N LYS A 424 -19.70 12.95 14.95
CA LYS A 424 -20.46 13.68 13.93
C LYS A 424 -19.66 13.88 12.67
N ILE A 425 -18.34 14.01 12.79
CA ILE A 425 -17.39 14.22 11.72
C ILE A 425 -16.25 13.21 11.86
N LEU A 426 -15.98 12.46 10.81
CA LEU A 426 -14.85 11.54 10.74
C LEU A 426 -13.85 11.98 9.68
N PHE A 427 -12.64 12.28 10.10
CA PHE A 427 -11.52 12.54 9.22
C PHE A 427 -10.82 11.24 8.86
N LEU A 428 -10.63 10.98 7.59
CA LEU A 428 -9.96 9.80 7.04
C LEU A 428 -8.76 10.24 6.21
N ASP A 429 -7.56 10.06 6.76
CA ASP A 429 -6.31 10.40 6.07
C ASP A 429 -5.71 9.13 5.46
N GLU A 430 -5.72 9.03 4.13
CA GLU A 430 -5.28 7.87 3.35
C GLU A 430 -5.86 6.54 3.87
N PRO A 431 -7.20 6.41 3.98
CA PRO A 431 -7.82 5.28 4.69
C PRO A 431 -7.56 3.91 4.05
N THR A 432 -7.14 3.88 2.81
CA THR A 432 -6.93 2.65 2.02
C THR A 432 -5.46 2.39 1.69
N GLN A 433 -4.55 3.23 2.17
CA GLN A 433 -3.11 3.09 1.90
C GLN A 433 -2.57 1.74 2.38
N GLY A 434 -1.95 0.98 1.46
CA GLY A 434 -1.37 -0.32 1.77
C GLY A 434 -2.40 -1.39 2.17
N ILE A 435 -3.62 -1.26 1.66
CA ILE A 435 -4.70 -2.24 1.78
C ILE A 435 -4.93 -2.89 0.41
N ASP A 436 -5.30 -4.16 0.40
CA ASP A 436 -5.66 -4.89 -0.82
C ASP A 436 -7.00 -4.41 -1.40
N VAL A 437 -7.22 -4.71 -2.70
CA VAL A 437 -8.38 -4.21 -3.45
C VAL A 437 -9.72 -4.65 -2.84
N GLY A 438 -9.81 -5.88 -2.34
CA GLY A 438 -11.04 -6.39 -1.74
C GLY A 438 -11.38 -5.67 -0.43
N ALA A 439 -10.36 -5.44 0.42
CA ALA A 439 -10.55 -4.73 1.66
C ALA A 439 -10.77 -3.21 1.45
N LYS A 440 -10.26 -2.61 0.35
CA LYS A 440 -10.61 -1.23 -0.03
C LYS A 440 -12.12 -1.06 -0.23
N ASN A 441 -12.75 -1.97 -0.97
CA ASN A 441 -14.21 -1.92 -1.18
C ASN A 441 -14.99 -2.02 0.14
N GLU A 442 -14.54 -2.85 1.09
CA GLU A 442 -15.16 -2.92 2.41
C GLU A 442 -15.05 -1.57 3.17
N ILE A 443 -13.94 -0.83 3.00
CA ILE A 443 -13.79 0.53 3.57
C ILE A 443 -14.71 1.53 2.87
N TYR A 444 -14.87 1.43 1.54
CA TYR A 444 -15.78 2.30 0.78
C TYR A 444 -17.23 2.09 1.19
N GLU A 445 -17.65 0.82 1.37
CA GLU A 445 -18.98 0.47 1.91
C GLU A 445 -19.19 1.12 3.29
N ILE A 446 -18.19 1.07 4.18
CA ILE A 446 -18.27 1.71 5.50
C ILE A 446 -18.42 3.23 5.37
N ILE A 447 -17.66 3.89 4.48
CA ILE A 447 -17.76 5.35 4.26
C ILE A 447 -19.17 5.72 3.77
N ASP A 448 -19.73 4.96 2.83
CA ASP A 448 -21.08 5.20 2.29
C ASP A 448 -22.17 4.97 3.37
N GLU A 449 -22.06 3.89 4.15
CA GLU A 449 -22.95 3.63 5.29
C GLU A 449 -22.89 4.76 6.35
N LEU A 450 -21.71 5.32 6.61
CA LEU A 450 -21.54 6.42 7.55
C LEU A 450 -22.22 7.69 7.04
N ALA A 451 -22.01 8.07 5.80
CA ALA A 451 -22.65 9.22 5.20
C ALA A 451 -24.18 9.06 5.18
N ALA A 452 -24.69 7.89 4.78
CA ALA A 452 -26.13 7.57 4.83
C ALA A 452 -26.72 7.61 6.24
N SER A 453 -25.92 7.35 7.28
CA SER A 453 -26.34 7.47 8.69
C SER A 453 -26.24 8.88 9.27
N GLY A 454 -25.81 9.87 8.46
CA GLY A 454 -25.68 11.27 8.86
C GLY A 454 -24.32 11.65 9.46
N VAL A 455 -23.32 10.75 9.44
CA VAL A 455 -21.94 11.07 9.83
C VAL A 455 -21.25 11.73 8.63
N SER A 456 -20.78 12.97 8.80
CA SER A 456 -20.04 13.66 7.74
C SER A 456 -18.59 13.19 7.70
N VAL A 457 -18.05 13.03 6.52
CA VAL A 457 -16.69 12.51 6.32
C VAL A 457 -15.83 13.53 5.59
N VAL A 458 -14.62 13.77 6.06
CA VAL A 458 -13.59 14.46 5.27
C VAL A 458 -12.49 13.45 4.94
N MET A 459 -12.31 13.18 3.66
CA MET A 459 -11.37 12.17 3.19
C MET A 459 -10.20 12.79 2.43
N VAL A 460 -9.00 12.37 2.77
CA VAL A 460 -7.77 12.60 1.99
C VAL A 460 -7.40 11.28 1.34
N SER A 461 -7.21 11.28 0.03
CA SER A 461 -6.63 10.14 -0.70
C SER A 461 -5.66 10.62 -1.77
N SER A 462 -4.54 9.92 -1.90
CA SER A 462 -3.59 10.07 -2.99
C SER A 462 -4.07 9.41 -4.28
N GLU A 463 -5.05 8.50 -4.18
CA GLU A 463 -5.69 7.85 -5.32
C GLU A 463 -6.83 8.73 -5.82
N MET A 464 -6.66 9.33 -7.00
CA MET A 464 -7.64 10.25 -7.58
C MET A 464 -9.01 9.58 -7.76
N GLN A 465 -9.03 8.32 -8.17
CA GLN A 465 -10.25 7.56 -8.38
C GLN A 465 -11.07 7.40 -7.09
N GLU A 466 -10.43 7.29 -5.93
CA GLU A 466 -11.13 7.24 -4.64
C GLU A 466 -11.87 8.54 -4.35
N ASN A 467 -11.19 9.69 -4.56
CA ASN A 467 -11.83 10.99 -4.40
C ASN A 467 -13.02 11.17 -5.36
N ILE A 468 -12.86 10.78 -6.63
CA ILE A 468 -13.93 10.88 -7.64
C ILE A 468 -15.11 9.95 -7.29
N SER A 469 -14.83 8.73 -6.84
CA SER A 469 -15.86 7.70 -6.60
C SER A 469 -16.59 7.85 -5.27
N LEU A 470 -15.99 8.48 -4.26
CA LEU A 470 -16.55 8.50 -2.92
C LEU A 470 -17.06 9.87 -2.48
N CYS A 471 -16.53 10.98 -3.04
CA CYS A 471 -16.82 12.29 -2.51
C CYS A 471 -17.99 12.95 -3.22
N ASP A 472 -18.83 13.65 -2.46
CA ASP A 472 -19.89 14.52 -2.97
C ASP A 472 -19.29 15.78 -3.61
N ARG A 473 -18.16 16.22 -3.03
CA ARG A 473 -17.42 17.40 -3.44
C ARG A 473 -15.94 17.25 -3.12
N ILE A 474 -15.08 17.78 -3.98
CA ILE A 474 -13.63 17.70 -3.86
C ILE A 474 -13.06 19.12 -3.78
N VAL A 475 -12.43 19.46 -2.68
CA VAL A 475 -11.60 20.66 -2.51
C VAL A 475 -10.17 20.31 -2.90
N VAL A 476 -9.60 21.04 -3.85
CA VAL A 476 -8.27 20.74 -4.39
C VAL A 476 -7.25 21.72 -3.85
N LEU A 477 -6.14 21.17 -3.33
CA LEU A 477 -5.00 21.93 -2.81
C LEU A 477 -3.80 21.82 -3.76
N TYR A 478 -3.12 22.96 -3.93
CA TYR A 478 -1.84 23.05 -4.58
C TYR A 478 -0.93 23.99 -3.78
N GLU A 479 0.27 23.51 -3.39
CA GLU A 479 1.26 24.26 -2.58
C GLU A 479 0.64 24.95 -1.35
N GLY A 480 -0.19 24.22 -0.61
CA GLY A 480 -0.81 24.69 0.63
C GLY A 480 -2.01 25.64 0.46
N LYS A 481 -2.50 25.87 -0.75
CA LYS A 481 -3.63 26.76 -1.05
C LYS A 481 -4.72 26.03 -1.80
N ILE A 482 -5.97 26.44 -1.61
CA ILE A 482 -7.09 25.94 -2.42
C ILE A 482 -7.02 26.53 -3.82
N THR A 483 -7.06 25.69 -4.85
CA THR A 483 -7.10 26.08 -6.26
C THR A 483 -8.50 26.03 -6.84
N GLY A 484 -9.39 25.23 -6.26
CA GLY A 484 -10.80 25.13 -6.66
C GLY A 484 -11.55 24.06 -5.90
N THR A 485 -12.86 23.99 -6.18
CA THR A 485 -13.76 22.99 -5.63
C THR A 485 -14.59 22.40 -6.76
N ILE A 486 -14.66 21.07 -6.84
CA ILE A 486 -15.38 20.35 -7.90
C ILE A 486 -16.47 19.50 -7.25
N ARG A 487 -17.70 19.54 -7.76
CA ARG A 487 -18.78 18.62 -7.38
C ARG A 487 -18.64 17.30 -8.09
N HIS A 488 -19.24 16.24 -7.51
CA HIS A 488 -19.18 14.88 -8.04
C HIS A 488 -19.51 14.79 -9.53
N GLU A 489 -20.60 15.43 -9.98
CA GLU A 489 -21.06 15.36 -11.37
C GLU A 489 -20.04 15.94 -12.38
N GLN A 490 -19.16 16.82 -11.93
CA GLN A 490 -18.13 17.49 -12.73
C GLN A 490 -16.74 16.87 -12.53
N ALA A 491 -16.61 15.99 -11.54
CA ALA A 491 -15.33 15.41 -11.16
C ALA A 491 -14.90 14.34 -12.17
N ASN A 492 -13.74 14.53 -12.76
CA ASN A 492 -13.05 13.56 -13.58
C ASN A 492 -11.53 13.77 -13.43
N GLU A 493 -10.74 12.78 -13.85
CA GLU A 493 -9.29 12.86 -13.71
C GLU A 493 -8.68 14.14 -14.28
N LYS A 494 -9.16 14.58 -15.44
CA LYS A 494 -8.64 15.77 -16.12
C LYS A 494 -8.95 17.05 -15.34
N SER A 495 -10.19 17.20 -14.84
CA SER A 495 -10.59 18.39 -14.09
C SER A 495 -9.90 18.48 -12.73
N VAL A 496 -9.78 17.37 -12.02
CA VAL A 496 -9.09 17.31 -10.73
C VAL A 496 -7.58 17.56 -10.92
N MET A 497 -6.94 16.90 -11.92
CA MET A 497 -5.51 17.08 -12.19
C MET A 497 -5.15 18.51 -12.60
N ALA A 498 -6.00 19.17 -13.35
CA ALA A 498 -5.78 20.58 -13.74
C ALA A 498 -5.65 21.48 -12.50
N LEU A 499 -6.56 21.34 -11.52
CA LEU A 499 -6.48 22.08 -10.26
C LEU A 499 -5.29 21.66 -9.40
N MET A 500 -4.97 20.35 -9.34
CA MET A 500 -3.80 19.84 -8.63
C MET A 500 -2.46 20.35 -9.20
N SER A 501 -2.48 20.85 -10.44
CA SER A 501 -1.32 21.47 -11.13
C SER A 501 -1.28 23.00 -10.98
N GLY A 502 -2.17 23.59 -10.17
CA GLY A 502 -2.20 25.03 -9.90
C GLY A 502 -3.02 25.87 -10.88
N GLN A 503 -3.74 25.26 -11.84
CA GLN A 503 -4.73 25.98 -12.63
C GLN A 503 -5.90 26.35 -11.71
N LYS A 504 -6.22 27.64 -11.61
CA LYS A 504 -7.36 28.11 -10.80
C LYS A 504 -8.65 27.99 -11.62
N GLN A 505 -9.72 27.67 -10.92
CA GLN A 505 -11.09 27.74 -11.46
C GLN A 505 -11.50 29.19 -11.73
#